data_5c843cb7298db2031d42a6bb8160864e
#
_entry.id   5c843cb7298db2031d42a6bb8160864e
#
_cell.length_a   1.000
_cell.length_b   1.000
_cell.length_c   1.000
_cell.angle_alpha   90.00
_cell.angle_beta   90.00
_cell.angle_gamma   90.00
#
_symmetry.space_group_name_H-M   'P 1'
#
loop_
_entity.id
_entity.type
_entity.pdbx_description
1 polymer ?
#
loop_
_entity_poly.entity_id
_entity_poly.type
_entity_poly.pdbx_seq_one_letter_code
_entity_poly.pdbx_strand_id
1 'polypeptide(L)'
;MKKLLLCLILLATCKSGFAQVETPLNFTSEDENKVVKETDSGKYYTASKDADLTVFVGEDPMMYRLFDKDNVLLVEGTLVADGDKYLHQGKWTEYYGKGKVKVSGYYVRDRPMGNWRKYYPSGKLMSSYTYAPIENGGTPYYCMAGSYQEYYENGQLKVNGFYKAVIDESSRDTVMVQDPMTGNDTKKIVKGTRPRAEKYGPWEYYSESGELTKKEDL
;
A
#
# COMPACT_ATOMS: atom_id res chain seq x y z
N MET A 1 -31.28 -7.99 5.77
CA MET A 1 -29.89 -8.10 6.25
C MET A 1 -29.00 -8.26 5.03
N LYS A 2 -28.28 -7.19 4.65
CA LYS A 2 -27.43 -7.20 3.45
C LYS A 2 -26.08 -7.81 3.82
N LYS A 3 -25.72 -8.86 3.10
CA LYS A 3 -24.41 -9.53 3.25
C LYS A 3 -23.33 -8.62 2.69
N LEU A 4 -22.39 -8.20 3.54
CA LEU A 4 -21.21 -7.45 3.15
C LEU A 4 -20.19 -8.45 2.60
N LEU A 5 -20.10 -8.56 1.28
CA LEU A 5 -19.10 -9.39 0.61
C LEU A 5 -17.87 -8.50 0.31
N LEU A 6 -16.85 -8.62 1.13
CA LEU A 6 -15.58 -7.93 0.90
C LEU A 6 -14.76 -8.73 -0.10
N CYS A 7 -14.79 -8.33 -1.38
CA CYS A 7 -13.95 -8.95 -2.42
C CYS A 7 -12.48 -8.50 -2.29
N LEU A 8 -11.58 -9.48 -2.21
CA LEU A 8 -10.14 -9.30 -2.38
C LEU A 8 -9.86 -8.66 -3.74
N ILE A 9 -9.40 -7.42 -3.76
CA ILE A 9 -8.64 -6.92 -4.90
C ILE A 9 -7.19 -7.28 -4.63
N LEU A 10 -6.70 -8.34 -5.29
CA LEU A 10 -5.26 -8.58 -5.42
C LEU A 10 -4.67 -7.33 -6.11
N LEU A 11 -4.06 -6.45 -5.32
CA LEU A 11 -3.15 -5.46 -5.85
C LEU A 11 -2.00 -6.23 -6.50
N ALA A 12 -2.01 -6.26 -7.82
CA ALA A 12 -0.92 -6.81 -8.58
C ALA A 12 0.35 -6.05 -8.25
N THR A 13 1.20 -6.74 -7.54
CA THR A 13 2.49 -6.26 -7.10
C THR A 13 3.38 -5.94 -8.29
N CYS A 14 3.78 -4.69 -8.40
CA CYS A 14 4.97 -4.34 -9.17
C CYS A 14 6.14 -5.12 -8.57
N LYS A 15 6.69 -6.10 -9.29
CA LYS A 15 7.87 -6.88 -8.89
C LYS A 15 9.14 -6.03 -9.01
N SER A 16 9.22 -4.99 -8.24
CA SER A 16 10.47 -4.35 -7.85
C SER A 16 10.65 -4.69 -6.39
N GLY A 17 11.79 -5.20 -5.97
CA GLY A 17 12.06 -5.76 -4.64
C GLY A 17 11.90 -4.81 -3.44
N PHE A 18 10.83 -4.04 -3.46
CA PHE A 18 10.39 -3.17 -2.39
C PHE A 18 9.33 -3.91 -1.59
N ALA A 19 9.51 -3.93 -0.29
CA ALA A 19 8.53 -4.48 0.64
C ALA A 19 7.14 -3.97 0.25
N GLN A 20 6.26 -4.91 -0.09
CA GLN A 20 4.85 -4.62 -0.21
C GLN A 20 4.43 -3.93 1.09
N VAL A 21 3.71 -2.83 0.96
CA VAL A 21 2.82 -2.41 2.03
C VAL A 21 1.83 -3.56 2.13
N GLU A 22 1.98 -4.41 3.14
CA GLU A 22 1.02 -5.46 3.40
C GLU A 22 -0.32 -4.76 3.58
N THR A 23 -1.26 -5.08 2.70
CA THR A 23 -2.62 -4.56 2.83
C THR A 23 -3.13 -4.98 4.19
N PRO A 24 -3.62 -4.03 4.99
CA PRO A 24 -4.20 -4.38 6.27
C PRO A 24 -5.32 -5.40 6.07
N LEU A 25 -5.42 -6.29 7.01
CA LEU A 25 -6.33 -7.42 7.10
C LEU A 25 -7.67 -7.19 6.41
N ASN A 26 -8.03 -8.15 5.55
CA ASN A 26 -9.34 -8.21 4.94
C ASN A 26 -10.41 -8.33 6.03
N PHE A 27 -11.24 -7.31 6.17
CA PHE A 27 -12.47 -7.41 6.94
C PHE A 27 -13.47 -8.29 6.17
N THR A 28 -13.51 -9.57 6.46
CA THR A 28 -14.64 -10.43 6.04
C THR A 28 -15.63 -10.50 7.19
N SER A 29 -16.85 -10.07 6.91
CA SER A 29 -17.82 -9.59 7.90
C SER A 29 -18.64 -10.64 8.63
N GLU A 30 -18.53 -11.92 8.47
CA GLU A 30 -19.61 -12.75 9.02
C GLU A 30 -19.26 -13.69 10.17
N ASP A 31 -18.01 -14.14 10.36
CA ASP A 31 -17.75 -15.12 11.43
C ASP A 31 -16.45 -14.94 12.21
N GLU A 32 -15.56 -14.02 11.83
CA GLU A 32 -14.20 -13.97 12.38
C GLU A 32 -13.88 -12.70 13.18
N ASN A 33 -14.67 -11.63 13.04
CA ASN A 33 -14.41 -10.36 13.71
C ASN A 33 -15.47 -10.08 14.79
N LYS A 34 -15.18 -10.46 16.00
CA LYS A 34 -16.04 -10.15 17.14
C LYS A 34 -15.85 -8.70 17.56
N VAL A 35 -16.96 -7.94 17.67
CA VAL A 35 -16.93 -6.63 18.33
C VAL A 35 -16.54 -6.86 19.79
N VAL A 36 -15.41 -6.27 20.19
CA VAL A 36 -14.89 -6.36 21.58
C VAL A 36 -15.25 -5.16 22.40
N LYS A 37 -15.47 -4.00 21.74
CA LYS A 37 -15.84 -2.76 22.41
C LYS A 37 -16.51 -1.80 21.43
N GLU A 38 -17.55 -1.12 21.89
CA GLU A 38 -18.20 -0.01 21.18
C GLU A 38 -18.04 1.27 21.99
N THR A 39 -17.83 2.39 21.30
CA THR A 39 -17.71 3.74 21.86
C THR A 39 -18.46 4.72 21.00
N ASP A 40 -18.71 5.94 21.49
CA ASP A 40 -19.37 7.00 20.72
C ASP A 40 -18.62 7.40 19.45
N SER A 41 -17.31 7.10 19.37
CA SER A 41 -16.46 7.43 18.21
C SER A 41 -16.24 6.28 17.24
N GLY A 42 -16.67 5.06 17.55
CA GLY A 42 -16.50 3.89 16.70
C GLY A 42 -16.42 2.57 17.45
N LYS A 43 -16.09 1.51 16.71
CA LYS A 43 -16.09 0.11 17.18
C LYS A 43 -14.73 -0.52 17.11
N TYR A 44 -14.43 -1.36 18.09
CA TYR A 44 -13.24 -2.21 18.12
C TYR A 44 -13.61 -3.65 17.77
N TYR A 45 -12.82 -4.26 16.92
CA TYR A 45 -13.00 -5.64 16.44
C TYR A 45 -11.74 -6.45 16.71
N THR A 46 -11.91 -7.75 16.95
CA THR A 46 -10.78 -8.69 16.88
C THR A 46 -10.37 -8.86 15.42
N ALA A 47 -9.10 -8.66 15.12
CA ALA A 47 -8.59 -8.68 13.74
C ALA A 47 -7.98 -10.04 13.34
N SER A 48 -7.89 -11.00 14.24
CA SER A 48 -7.43 -12.35 13.96
C SER A 48 -8.13 -13.39 14.85
N LYS A 49 -8.09 -14.67 14.44
CA LYS A 49 -8.63 -15.79 15.24
C LYS A 49 -7.93 -15.93 16.60
N ASP A 50 -6.67 -15.52 16.65
CA ASP A 50 -5.83 -15.61 17.86
C ASP A 50 -5.96 -14.40 18.79
N ALA A 51 -6.85 -13.46 18.44
CA ALA A 51 -7.10 -12.20 19.18
C ALA A 51 -5.83 -11.33 19.43
N ASP A 52 -4.75 -11.57 18.67
CA ASP A 52 -3.51 -10.83 18.82
C ASP A 52 -3.55 -9.42 18.22
N LEU A 53 -4.56 -9.12 17.42
CA LEU A 53 -4.73 -7.83 16.76
C LEU A 53 -6.14 -7.29 17.01
N THR A 54 -6.22 -5.99 17.28
CA THR A 54 -7.49 -5.26 17.43
C THR A 54 -7.56 -4.13 16.42
N VAL A 55 -8.69 -4.05 15.70
CA VAL A 55 -8.97 -2.97 14.75
C VAL A 55 -10.01 -2.05 15.33
N PHE A 56 -9.74 -0.76 15.31
CA PHE A 56 -10.71 0.29 15.55
C PHE A 56 -11.17 0.89 14.23
N VAL A 57 -12.49 1.02 14.06
CA VAL A 57 -13.10 1.74 12.95
C VAL A 57 -14.00 2.82 13.51
N GLY A 58 -13.65 4.08 13.23
CA GLY A 58 -14.45 5.25 13.59
C GLY A 58 -15.52 5.53 12.52
N GLU A 59 -16.54 6.33 12.87
CA GLU A 59 -17.68 6.58 12.00
C GLU A 59 -17.52 7.84 11.15
N ASP A 60 -17.00 8.96 11.73
CA ASP A 60 -16.84 10.23 11.02
C ASP A 60 -15.68 11.06 11.61
N PRO A 61 -14.54 11.24 10.90
CA PRO A 61 -14.18 10.52 9.67
C PRO A 61 -13.99 9.01 9.94
N MET A 62 -14.16 8.18 8.92
CA MET A 62 -13.96 6.74 9.07
C MET A 62 -12.47 6.44 9.29
N MET A 63 -12.07 6.51 10.55
CA MET A 63 -10.70 6.25 10.97
C MET A 63 -10.48 4.74 11.12
N TYR A 64 -9.34 4.29 10.61
CA TYR A 64 -8.84 2.94 10.80
C TYR A 64 -7.62 2.97 11.72
N ARG A 65 -7.60 2.11 12.75
CA ARG A 65 -6.45 1.89 13.61
C ARG A 65 -6.28 0.42 13.91
N LEU A 66 -5.06 -0.07 13.77
CA LEU A 66 -4.68 -1.43 14.10
C LEU A 66 -3.79 -1.42 15.34
N PHE A 67 -4.10 -2.26 16.32
CA PHE A 67 -3.33 -2.42 17.55
C PHE A 67 -2.88 -3.87 17.69
N ASP A 68 -1.72 -4.08 18.31
CA ASP A 68 -1.28 -5.40 18.74
C ASP A 68 -1.95 -5.84 20.07
N LYS A 69 -1.62 -7.04 20.54
CA LYS A 69 -2.12 -7.61 21.79
C LYS A 69 -1.82 -6.76 23.04
N ASP A 70 -0.77 -5.97 23.00
CA ASP A 70 -0.34 -5.08 24.08
C ASP A 70 -0.96 -3.66 23.94
N ASN A 71 -1.96 -3.51 23.05
CA ASN A 71 -2.65 -2.27 22.72
C ASN A 71 -1.71 -1.18 22.18
N VAL A 72 -0.63 -1.60 21.49
CA VAL A 72 0.30 -0.69 20.81
C VAL A 72 -0.22 -0.41 19.40
N LEU A 73 -0.33 0.85 19.02
CA LEU A 73 -0.75 1.26 17.69
C LEU A 73 0.29 0.85 16.65
N LEU A 74 -0.13 0.06 15.66
CA LEU A 74 0.68 -0.42 14.54
C LEU A 74 0.39 0.30 13.23
N VAL A 75 -0.88 0.66 13.01
CA VAL A 75 -1.32 1.33 11.77
C VAL A 75 -2.37 2.37 12.11
N GLU A 76 -2.32 3.49 11.41
CA GLU A 76 -3.35 4.53 11.45
C GLU A 76 -3.60 5.09 10.05
N GLY A 77 -4.87 5.28 9.70
CA GLY A 77 -5.28 5.88 8.44
C GLY A 77 -6.76 6.21 8.41
N THR A 78 -7.22 6.61 7.24
CA THR A 78 -8.64 6.85 6.99
C THR A 78 -9.13 5.97 5.86
N LEU A 79 -10.41 5.63 5.90
CA LEU A 79 -11.11 4.85 4.90
C LEU A 79 -12.22 5.68 4.27
N VAL A 80 -12.65 5.29 3.09
CA VAL A 80 -13.86 5.79 2.43
C VAL A 80 -14.70 4.62 1.97
N ALA A 81 -16.01 4.69 2.17
CA ALA A 81 -16.93 3.67 1.69
C ALA A 81 -17.06 3.73 0.16
N ASP A 82 -17.13 2.56 -0.48
CA ASP A 82 -17.33 2.38 -1.91
C ASP A 82 -18.25 1.17 -2.15
N GLY A 83 -19.54 1.39 -2.09
CA GLY A 83 -20.53 0.31 -2.06
C GLY A 83 -20.38 -0.54 -0.80
N ASP A 84 -20.08 -1.83 -0.99
CA ASP A 84 -19.87 -2.79 0.11
C ASP A 84 -18.40 -2.91 0.54
N LYS A 85 -17.53 -2.00 0.07
CA LYS A 85 -16.09 -2.01 0.35
C LYS A 85 -15.65 -0.76 1.07
N TYR A 86 -14.51 -0.89 1.74
CA TYR A 86 -13.79 0.25 2.32
C TYR A 86 -12.44 0.38 1.62
N LEU A 87 -12.12 1.59 1.17
CA LEU A 87 -10.90 1.90 0.46
C LEU A 87 -10.05 2.84 1.31
N HIS A 88 -8.72 2.65 1.26
CA HIS A 88 -7.80 3.58 1.91
C HIS A 88 -7.91 4.96 1.27
N GLN A 89 -8.00 5.99 2.12
CA GLN A 89 -8.14 7.37 1.69
C GLN A 89 -7.36 8.30 2.62
N GLY A 90 -6.62 9.24 2.05
CA GLY A 90 -5.89 10.22 2.84
C GLY A 90 -4.55 9.70 3.40
N LYS A 91 -4.11 10.30 4.49
CA LYS A 91 -2.85 9.94 5.14
C LYS A 91 -2.90 8.54 5.72
N TRP A 92 -1.83 7.79 5.52
CA TRP A 92 -1.61 6.46 6.06
C TRP A 92 -0.27 6.40 6.78
N THR A 93 -0.24 5.81 7.95
CA THR A 93 0.97 5.70 8.76
C THR A 93 1.04 4.32 9.40
N GLU A 94 2.18 3.64 9.21
CA GLU A 94 2.54 2.42 9.94
C GLU A 94 3.60 2.73 10.99
N TYR A 95 3.60 1.98 12.06
CA TYR A 95 4.51 2.16 13.18
C TYR A 95 5.30 0.89 13.49
N TYR A 96 6.52 1.04 14.00
CA TYR A 96 7.27 -0.05 14.64
C TYR A 96 6.74 -0.39 16.05
N GLY A 97 5.82 0.42 16.56
CA GLY A 97 5.33 0.45 17.91
C GLY A 97 5.85 1.67 18.69
N LYS A 98 5.22 1.96 19.84
CA LYS A 98 5.56 3.10 20.73
C LYS A 98 5.63 4.45 20.00
N GLY A 99 4.77 4.64 18.99
CA GLY A 99 4.68 5.87 18.20
C GLY A 99 5.84 6.11 17.23
N LYS A 100 6.76 5.16 17.05
CA LYS A 100 7.84 5.29 16.06
C LYS A 100 7.34 4.95 14.67
N VAL A 101 7.30 5.95 13.79
CA VAL A 101 6.85 5.79 12.41
C VAL A 101 7.79 4.85 11.65
N LYS A 102 7.20 3.88 10.93
CA LYS A 102 7.87 2.94 10.03
C LYS A 102 7.70 3.36 8.58
N VAL A 103 6.47 3.65 8.17
CA VAL A 103 6.12 4.09 6.82
C VAL A 103 5.04 5.16 6.92
N SER A 104 5.10 6.17 6.07
CA SER A 104 4.00 7.12 5.91
C SER A 104 3.83 7.55 4.46
N GLY A 105 2.60 7.79 4.05
CA GLY A 105 2.25 8.22 2.71
C GLY A 105 0.78 8.59 2.60
N TYR A 106 0.31 8.64 1.38
CA TYR A 106 -1.06 9.01 1.04
C TYR A 106 -1.70 7.98 0.12
N TYR A 107 -2.97 7.68 0.37
CA TYR A 107 -3.82 6.90 -0.53
C TYR A 107 -4.96 7.75 -1.09
N VAL A 108 -5.35 7.46 -2.32
CA VAL A 108 -6.60 7.90 -2.93
C VAL A 108 -7.32 6.67 -3.44
N ARG A 109 -8.38 6.25 -2.74
CA ARG A 109 -9.17 5.05 -3.08
C ARG A 109 -8.29 3.81 -3.33
N ASP A 110 -7.53 3.37 -2.32
CA ASP A 110 -6.56 2.26 -2.32
C ASP A 110 -5.32 2.46 -3.21
N ARG A 111 -5.16 3.62 -3.82
CA ARG A 111 -4.06 3.89 -4.73
C ARG A 111 -3.02 4.77 -4.04
N PRO A 112 -1.77 4.29 -3.90
CA PRO A 112 -0.74 5.11 -3.29
C PRO A 112 -0.44 6.33 -4.17
N MET A 113 -0.33 7.51 -3.54
CA MET A 113 -0.15 8.79 -4.21
C MET A 113 0.90 9.64 -3.52
N GLY A 114 1.60 10.45 -4.32
CA GLY A 114 2.55 11.43 -3.81
C GLY A 114 3.75 10.82 -3.11
N ASN A 115 4.30 11.55 -2.18
CA ASN A 115 5.54 11.17 -1.49
C ASN A 115 5.28 10.16 -0.38
N TRP A 116 6.01 9.06 -0.45
CA TRP A 116 6.06 8.03 0.57
C TRP A 116 7.43 8.05 1.25
N ARG A 117 7.44 7.80 2.56
CA ARG A 117 8.66 7.80 3.38
C ARG A 117 8.71 6.56 4.24
N LYS A 118 9.88 5.92 4.29
CA LYS A 118 10.22 4.87 5.25
C LYS A 118 11.26 5.37 6.22
N TYR A 119 11.20 4.87 7.44
CA TYR A 119 12.11 5.28 8.51
C TYR A 119 12.76 4.05 9.13
N TYR A 120 13.94 4.22 9.66
CA TYR A 120 14.59 3.25 10.55
C TYR A 120 13.88 3.19 11.91
N PRO A 121 14.06 2.10 12.69
CA PRO A 121 13.57 2.05 14.08
C PRO A 121 14.12 3.17 14.97
N SER A 122 15.25 3.77 14.60
CA SER A 122 15.83 4.97 15.25
C SER A 122 15.01 6.24 14.97
N GLY A 123 14.07 6.21 13.99
CA GLY A 123 13.28 7.36 13.55
C GLY A 123 13.93 8.18 12.43
N LYS A 124 15.16 7.84 12.00
CA LYS A 124 15.81 8.50 10.88
C LYS A 124 15.20 8.04 9.56
N LEU A 125 15.19 8.93 8.55
CA LEU A 125 14.68 8.62 7.22
C LEU A 125 15.53 7.53 6.57
N MET A 126 14.87 6.45 6.10
CA MET A 126 15.48 5.35 5.38
C MET A 126 15.35 5.54 3.88
N SER A 127 14.16 5.90 3.40
CA SER A 127 13.93 6.16 1.98
C SER A 127 12.75 7.11 1.76
N SER A 128 12.80 7.80 0.63
CA SER A 128 11.71 8.64 0.11
C SER A 128 11.49 8.34 -1.36
N TYR A 129 10.25 8.18 -1.77
CA TYR A 129 9.88 7.87 -3.15
C TYR A 129 8.48 8.38 -3.47
N THR A 130 8.21 8.55 -4.76
CA THR A 130 6.96 9.16 -5.24
C THR A 130 6.13 8.16 -6.04
N TYR A 131 4.82 8.11 -5.76
CA TYR A 131 3.83 7.48 -6.61
C TYR A 131 3.08 8.53 -7.42
N ALA A 132 2.90 8.28 -8.71
CA ALA A 132 2.15 9.14 -9.61
C ALA A 132 1.14 8.36 -10.43
N PRO A 133 0.01 8.99 -10.82
CA PRO A 133 -0.93 8.39 -11.76
C PRO A 133 -0.33 8.39 -13.17
N ILE A 134 -0.64 7.33 -13.92
CA ILE A 134 -0.35 7.21 -15.34
C ILE A 134 -1.65 6.94 -16.04
N GLU A 135 -1.97 7.73 -17.04
CA GLU A 135 -3.13 7.48 -17.86
C GLU A 135 -2.79 6.49 -18.99
N ASN A 136 -3.59 5.45 -19.09
CA ASN A 136 -3.54 4.52 -20.21
C ASN A 136 -4.96 4.12 -20.61
N GLY A 137 -5.40 4.56 -21.79
CA GLY A 137 -6.72 4.21 -22.31
C GLY A 137 -7.89 4.70 -21.44
N GLY A 138 -7.76 5.83 -20.75
CA GLY A 138 -8.80 6.41 -19.89
C GLY A 138 -8.90 5.80 -18.50
N THR A 139 -8.05 4.81 -18.17
CA THR A 139 -7.98 4.24 -16.84
C THR A 139 -6.68 4.69 -16.15
N PRO A 140 -6.74 5.38 -15.01
CA PRO A 140 -5.54 5.77 -14.28
C PRO A 140 -4.93 4.56 -13.59
N TYR A 141 -3.66 4.30 -13.86
CA TYR A 141 -2.81 3.39 -13.13
C TYR A 141 -1.90 4.18 -12.18
N TYR A 142 -1.39 3.52 -11.15
CA TYR A 142 -0.53 4.15 -10.16
C TYR A 142 0.75 3.34 -10.03
N CYS A 143 1.86 4.01 -10.21
CA CYS A 143 3.17 3.39 -10.17
C CYS A 143 4.17 4.33 -9.51
N MET A 144 5.24 3.77 -8.98
CA MET A 144 6.34 4.58 -8.51
C MET A 144 6.97 5.29 -9.72
N ALA A 145 6.90 6.63 -9.71
CA ALA A 145 7.43 7.51 -10.75
C ALA A 145 7.85 8.83 -10.12
N GLY A 146 9.01 9.33 -10.50
CA GLY A 146 9.63 10.53 -9.93
C GLY A 146 10.86 10.20 -9.09
N SER A 147 11.18 11.05 -8.14
CA SER A 147 12.39 10.95 -7.32
C SER A 147 12.36 9.72 -6.41
N TYR A 148 13.54 9.12 -6.25
CA TYR A 148 13.82 8.02 -5.35
C TYR A 148 15.12 8.31 -4.60
N GLN A 149 15.08 8.23 -3.27
CA GLN A 149 16.23 8.43 -2.40
C GLN A 149 16.26 7.37 -1.31
N GLU A 150 17.46 6.85 -1.04
CA GLU A 150 17.75 6.05 0.16
C GLU A 150 18.83 6.73 0.99
N TYR A 151 18.77 6.50 2.29
CA TYR A 151 19.72 7.04 3.25
C TYR A 151 20.25 5.92 4.13
N TYR A 152 21.50 6.03 4.54
CA TYR A 152 22.06 5.23 5.62
C TYR A 152 21.50 5.67 6.98
N GLU A 153 21.63 4.84 7.98
CA GLU A 153 21.13 5.16 9.32
C GLU A 153 21.90 6.33 9.98
N ASN A 154 23.13 6.64 9.52
CA ASN A 154 23.84 7.84 9.92
C ASN A 154 23.24 9.12 9.30
N GLY A 155 22.30 9.01 8.34
CA GLY A 155 21.63 10.10 7.65
C GLY A 155 22.29 10.51 6.32
N GLN A 156 23.42 9.92 5.97
CA GLN A 156 24.06 10.15 4.66
C GLN A 156 23.22 9.55 3.54
N LEU A 157 23.19 10.25 2.40
CA LEU A 157 22.55 9.78 1.18
C LEU A 157 23.25 8.49 0.72
N LYS A 158 22.47 7.45 0.40
CA LYS A 158 22.96 6.16 -0.07
C LYS A 158 22.68 5.98 -1.55
N VAL A 159 21.48 6.33 -2.00
CA VAL A 159 21.05 6.24 -3.39
C VAL A 159 20.24 7.46 -3.75
N ASN A 160 20.48 8.02 -4.93
CA ASN A 160 19.66 9.07 -5.53
C ASN A 160 19.38 8.72 -6.98
N GLY A 161 18.12 8.79 -7.39
CA GLY A 161 17.74 8.47 -8.75
C GLY A 161 16.27 8.77 -9.03
N PHE A 162 15.85 8.34 -10.21
CA PHE A 162 14.49 8.56 -10.67
C PHE A 162 13.88 7.29 -11.25
N TYR A 163 12.59 7.13 -11.03
CA TYR A 163 11.79 6.13 -11.73
C TYR A 163 10.86 6.81 -12.73
N LYS A 164 10.69 6.22 -13.89
CA LYS A 164 9.57 6.47 -14.78
C LYS A 164 8.64 5.27 -14.75
N ALA A 165 7.39 5.53 -14.97
CA ALA A 165 6.41 4.49 -15.14
C ALA A 165 6.31 4.12 -16.62
N VAL A 166 6.39 2.83 -16.93
CA VAL A 166 6.24 2.29 -18.27
C VAL A 166 5.13 1.25 -18.29
N ILE A 167 4.38 1.19 -19.39
CA ILE A 167 3.36 0.15 -19.57
C ILE A 167 4.05 -1.11 -20.09
N ASP A 168 3.94 -2.21 -19.34
CA ASP A 168 4.46 -3.50 -19.77
C ASP A 168 3.47 -4.21 -20.68
N GLU A 169 3.57 -3.96 -21.97
CA GLU A 169 2.72 -4.58 -22.98
C GLU A 169 2.98 -6.10 -23.16
N SER A 170 4.09 -6.61 -22.65
CA SER A 170 4.41 -8.03 -22.70
C SER A 170 3.73 -8.85 -21.61
N SER A 171 3.27 -8.21 -20.56
CA SER A 171 2.59 -8.89 -19.45
C SER A 171 1.30 -9.59 -19.92
N ARG A 172 0.94 -10.65 -19.21
CA ARG A 172 -0.30 -11.39 -19.44
C ARG A 172 -1.04 -11.49 -18.13
N ASP A 173 -2.30 -11.08 -18.16
CA ASP A 173 -3.19 -11.17 -17.01
C ASP A 173 -4.24 -12.25 -17.25
N THR A 174 -4.60 -12.97 -16.18
CA THR A 174 -5.71 -13.91 -16.20
C THR A 174 -6.92 -13.22 -15.61
N VAL A 175 -7.96 -13.05 -16.40
CA VAL A 175 -9.25 -12.51 -15.94
C VAL A 175 -10.30 -13.63 -15.93
N MET A 176 -11.18 -13.56 -14.95
CA MET A 176 -12.38 -14.41 -14.93
C MET A 176 -13.45 -13.71 -15.77
N VAL A 177 -13.96 -14.40 -16.74
CA VAL A 177 -15.06 -13.94 -17.62
C VAL A 177 -16.23 -14.87 -17.42
N GLN A 178 -17.34 -14.33 -16.98
CA GLN A 178 -18.59 -15.09 -16.90
C GLN A 178 -19.19 -15.25 -18.29
N ASP A 179 -19.48 -16.46 -18.66
CA ASP A 179 -20.23 -16.78 -19.87
C ASP A 179 -21.68 -16.31 -19.69
N PRO A 180 -22.14 -15.36 -20.48
CA PRO A 180 -23.49 -14.81 -20.31
C PRO A 180 -24.62 -15.81 -20.60
N MET A 181 -24.33 -16.91 -21.31
CA MET A 181 -25.32 -17.92 -21.64
C MET A 181 -25.39 -19.05 -20.60
N THR A 182 -24.24 -19.43 -20.03
CA THR A 182 -24.17 -20.57 -19.09
C THR A 182 -24.02 -20.12 -17.64
N GLY A 183 -23.63 -18.85 -17.40
CA GLY A 183 -23.32 -18.34 -16.07
C GLY A 183 -22.01 -18.86 -15.49
N ASN A 184 -21.28 -19.70 -16.23
CA ASN A 184 -20.04 -20.29 -15.75
C ASN A 184 -18.86 -19.32 -15.90
N ASP A 185 -17.99 -19.32 -14.88
CA ASP A 185 -16.76 -18.54 -14.94
C ASP A 185 -15.67 -19.27 -15.73
N THR A 186 -15.11 -18.61 -16.71
CA THR A 186 -13.98 -19.12 -17.50
C THR A 186 -12.75 -18.22 -17.33
N LYS A 187 -11.57 -18.84 -17.26
CA LYS A 187 -10.30 -18.09 -17.25
C LYS A 187 -9.94 -17.68 -18.67
N LYS A 188 -9.75 -16.36 -18.86
CA LYS A 188 -9.26 -15.79 -20.12
C LYS A 188 -7.93 -15.10 -19.88
N ILE A 189 -6.92 -15.41 -20.70
CA ILE A 189 -5.66 -14.68 -20.70
C ILE A 189 -5.82 -13.46 -21.59
N VAL A 190 -5.58 -12.28 -21.04
CA VAL A 190 -5.60 -11.01 -21.76
C VAL A 190 -4.21 -10.38 -21.74
N LYS A 191 -3.92 -9.55 -22.74
CA LYS A 191 -2.69 -8.75 -22.73
C LYS A 191 -2.75 -7.83 -21.52
N GLY A 192 -1.74 -7.91 -20.66
CA GLY A 192 -1.64 -7.04 -19.50
C GLY A 192 -1.25 -5.63 -19.91
N THR A 193 -1.78 -4.66 -19.19
CA THR A 193 -1.47 -3.23 -19.38
C THR A 193 -0.96 -2.62 -18.08
N ARG A 194 -0.37 -3.46 -17.21
CA ARG A 194 0.09 -3.00 -15.90
C ARG A 194 1.32 -2.11 -16.03
N PRO A 195 1.31 -0.96 -15.37
CA PRO A 195 2.51 -0.16 -15.29
C PRO A 195 3.55 -0.83 -14.40
N ARG A 196 4.81 -0.64 -14.74
CA ARG A 196 5.95 -0.96 -13.89
C ARG A 196 6.85 0.24 -13.72
N ALA A 197 7.50 0.33 -12.57
CA ALA A 197 8.55 1.30 -12.35
C ALA A 197 9.84 0.85 -13.06
N GLU A 198 10.44 1.75 -13.80
CA GLU A 198 11.72 1.54 -14.48
C GLU A 198 12.68 2.65 -14.08
N LYS A 199 13.91 2.30 -13.76
CA LYS A 199 14.95 3.30 -13.50
C LYS A 199 15.14 4.18 -14.73
N TYR A 200 15.34 5.47 -14.49
CA TYR A 200 15.44 6.46 -15.56
C TYR A 200 16.44 7.56 -15.19
N GLY A 201 17.26 7.96 -16.19
CA GLY A 201 18.24 9.03 -16.03
C GLY A 201 19.38 8.67 -15.06
N PRO A 202 20.00 9.66 -14.44
CA PRO A 202 21.16 9.44 -13.59
C PRO A 202 20.77 8.76 -12.28
N TRP A 203 21.51 7.70 -11.93
CA TRP A 203 21.48 7.02 -10.64
C TRP A 203 22.84 7.13 -9.97
N GLU A 204 22.85 7.63 -8.76
CA GLU A 204 24.06 7.89 -7.98
C GLU A 204 24.02 7.07 -6.70
N TYR A 205 25.14 6.44 -6.38
CA TYR A 205 25.31 5.59 -5.21
C TYR A 205 26.47 6.10 -4.38
N TYR A 206 26.25 6.20 -3.07
CA TYR A 206 27.21 6.78 -2.15
C TYR A 206 27.59 5.80 -1.05
N SER A 207 28.80 5.94 -0.51
CA SER A 207 29.23 5.24 0.69
C SER A 207 28.61 5.83 1.95
N GLU A 208 28.78 5.17 3.09
CA GLU A 208 28.39 5.73 4.39
C GLU A 208 29.14 6.99 4.79
N SER A 209 30.33 7.24 4.22
CA SER A 209 31.08 8.48 4.37
C SER A 209 30.60 9.62 3.46
N GLY A 210 29.63 9.33 2.56
CA GLY A 210 29.07 10.29 1.61
C GLY A 210 29.86 10.43 0.31
N GLU A 211 30.84 9.55 0.03
CA GLU A 211 31.58 9.55 -1.21
C GLU A 211 30.79 8.89 -2.33
N LEU A 212 30.80 9.47 -3.52
CA LEU A 212 30.18 8.88 -4.70
C LEU A 212 30.97 7.62 -5.11
N THR A 213 30.32 6.45 -5.04
CA THR A 213 30.92 5.15 -5.36
C THR A 213 30.55 4.63 -6.74
N LYS A 214 29.39 5.03 -7.26
CA LYS A 214 28.90 4.58 -8.56
C LYS A 214 27.94 5.60 -9.17
N LYS A 215 28.01 5.76 -10.48
CA LYS A 215 27.02 6.49 -11.27
C LYS A 215 26.59 5.65 -12.45
N GLU A 216 25.30 5.60 -12.73
CA GLU A 216 24.67 4.95 -13.89
C GLU A 216 23.81 6.01 -14.59
N ASP A 217 23.81 5.99 -15.92
CA ASP A 217 22.90 6.81 -16.74
C ASP A 217 22.05 5.85 -17.57
N LEU A 218 20.72 5.80 -17.26
CA LEU A 218 19.78 4.78 -17.73
C LEU A 218 18.64 5.39 -18.56
#